data_f93c767a25c6843a582c3594291d00ae
#
_entry.id   f93c767a25c6843a582c3594291d00ae
#
_cell.length_a   1.000
_cell.length_b   1.000
_cell.length_c   1.000
_cell.angle_alpha   90.00
_cell.angle_beta   90.00
_cell.angle_gamma   90.00
#
_symmetry.space_group_name_H-M   'P 1'
#
loop_
_entity.id
_entity.type
_entity.pdbx_description
1 polymer ?
#
loop_
_entity_poly.entity_id
_entity_poly.type
_entity_poly.pdbx_seq_one_letter_code
_entity_poly.pdbx_strand_id
1 'polypeptide(L)'
;MTAIVVDDKKKLQQAVKLLKRHFMLKPRRSIPNPQMFQLLAESDCCQIIAAEYHGKMIGMCLCLYTEGTAYMWHLASLRKSYMPLHPATFTVWAALNEAYNRGSRHMYFLDAGMPFNKSPLRDFIMSFGGKPVSKYRWFKLPFGWLNRMMDWIYNE
;
A
#
# COMPACT_ATOMS: atom_id res chain seq x y z
N MET A 1 4.35 -4.42 -20.74
CA MET A 1 4.44 -4.14 -19.29
C MET A 1 4.59 -5.48 -18.59
N THR A 2 5.59 -5.61 -17.73
CA THR A 2 5.93 -6.85 -17.03
C THR A 2 5.88 -6.64 -15.52
N ALA A 3 5.42 -7.65 -14.78
CA ALA A 3 5.50 -7.67 -13.32
C ALA A 3 6.82 -8.33 -12.91
N ILE A 4 7.49 -7.75 -11.94
CA ILE A 4 8.72 -8.28 -11.36
C ILE A 4 8.66 -8.22 -9.85
N VAL A 5 9.27 -9.20 -9.20
CA VAL A 5 9.61 -9.13 -7.78
C VAL A 5 10.95 -8.41 -7.66
N VAL A 6 11.03 -7.44 -6.76
CA VAL A 6 12.24 -6.64 -6.56
C VAL A 6 13.16 -7.38 -5.60
N ASP A 7 14.26 -7.91 -6.13
CA ASP A 7 15.29 -8.67 -5.42
C ASP A 7 16.66 -7.94 -5.44
N ASP A 8 16.81 -6.93 -6.28
CA ASP A 8 18.05 -6.19 -6.49
C ASP A 8 18.03 -4.83 -5.77
N LYS A 9 19.15 -4.47 -5.15
CA LYS A 9 19.35 -3.21 -4.43
C LYS A 9 19.08 -1.97 -5.29
N LYS A 10 19.44 -2.01 -6.59
CA LYS A 10 19.18 -0.92 -7.53
C LYS A 10 17.68 -0.72 -7.77
N LYS A 11 16.96 -1.80 -7.99
CA LYS A 11 15.50 -1.77 -8.16
C LYS A 11 14.78 -1.36 -6.87
N LEU A 12 15.29 -1.79 -5.71
CA LEU A 12 14.79 -1.35 -4.42
C LEU A 12 14.90 0.18 -4.27
N GLN A 13 16.04 0.78 -4.63
CA GLN A 13 16.20 2.23 -4.61
C GLN A 13 15.22 2.94 -5.57
N GLN A 14 14.95 2.34 -6.73
CA GLN A 14 13.95 2.88 -7.67
C GLN A 14 12.53 2.81 -7.07
N ALA A 15 12.17 1.72 -6.40
CA ALA A 15 10.89 1.56 -5.72
C ALA A 15 10.71 2.61 -4.61
N VAL A 16 11.74 2.80 -3.77
CA VAL A 16 11.73 3.84 -2.71
C VAL A 16 11.60 5.24 -3.31
N LYS A 17 12.32 5.54 -4.40
CA LYS A 17 12.23 6.83 -5.10
C LYS A 17 10.82 7.06 -5.67
N LEU A 18 10.21 6.03 -6.27
CA LEU A 18 8.86 6.08 -6.79
C LEU A 18 7.84 6.34 -5.66
N LEU A 19 7.98 5.65 -4.54
CA LEU A 19 7.13 5.82 -3.38
C LEU A 19 7.25 7.24 -2.78
N LYS A 20 8.47 7.72 -2.58
CA LYS A 20 8.73 9.10 -2.12
C LYS A 20 8.06 10.13 -3.04
N ARG A 21 8.23 10.00 -4.35
CA ARG A 21 7.61 10.89 -5.34
C ARG A 21 6.07 10.83 -5.28
N HIS A 22 5.51 9.63 -5.08
CA HIS A 22 4.05 9.46 -4.99
C HIS A 22 3.45 10.13 -3.75
N PHE A 23 4.18 10.13 -2.63
CA PHE A 23 3.72 10.69 -1.35
C PHE A 23 4.21 12.12 -1.05
N MET A 24 5.09 12.67 -1.86
CA MET A 24 5.73 13.97 -1.64
C MET A 24 4.73 15.11 -1.34
N LEU A 25 3.52 15.05 -1.91
CA LEU A 25 2.45 16.04 -1.69
C LEU A 25 1.32 15.55 -0.77
N LYS A 26 1.54 14.46 -0.03
CA LYS A 26 0.53 13.87 0.86
C LYS A 26 1.04 13.86 2.31
N PRO A 27 0.96 14.97 3.04
CA PRO A 27 1.62 15.14 4.35
C PRO A 27 1.11 14.19 5.45
N ARG A 28 -0.03 13.54 5.25
CA ARG A 28 -0.62 12.61 6.22
C ARG A 28 -0.14 11.18 6.11
N ARG A 29 0.78 10.85 5.19
CA ARG A 29 1.31 9.51 5.02
C ARG A 29 2.79 9.47 5.36
N SER A 30 3.10 8.75 6.42
CA SER A 30 4.47 8.43 6.78
C SER A 30 5.09 7.52 5.72
N ILE A 31 6.23 7.94 5.18
CA ILE A 31 7.06 7.08 4.32
C ILE A 31 8.05 6.38 5.26
N PRO A 32 8.12 5.05 5.24
CA PRO A 32 9.10 4.33 6.04
C PRO A 32 10.53 4.78 5.71
N ASN A 33 11.41 4.72 6.71
CA ASN A 33 12.83 5.00 6.54
C ASN A 33 13.40 4.08 5.45
N PRO A 34 14.28 4.55 4.55
CA PRO A 34 14.97 3.73 3.56
C PRO A 34 15.65 2.49 4.13
N GLN A 35 16.22 2.58 5.34
CA GLN A 35 16.81 1.44 6.04
C GLN A 35 15.76 0.37 6.37
N MET A 36 14.58 0.77 6.81
CA MET A 36 13.47 -0.14 7.07
C MET A 36 13.04 -0.87 5.79
N PHE A 37 12.98 -0.16 4.64
CA PHE A 37 12.70 -0.80 3.36
C PHE A 37 13.74 -1.85 2.98
N GLN A 38 15.00 -1.59 3.25
CA GLN A 38 16.07 -2.54 2.98
C GLN A 38 15.93 -3.79 3.85
N LEU A 39 15.71 -3.64 5.15
CA LEU A 39 15.47 -4.76 6.07
C LEU A 39 14.23 -5.56 5.71
N LEU A 40 13.15 -4.88 5.29
CA LEU A 40 11.93 -5.56 4.85
C LEU A 40 12.14 -6.33 3.54
N ALA A 41 12.90 -5.79 2.60
CA ALA A 41 13.20 -6.44 1.34
C ALA A 41 14.10 -7.69 1.49
N GLU A 42 14.90 -7.74 2.55
CA GLU A 42 15.74 -8.89 2.93
C GLU A 42 14.95 -9.95 3.70
N SER A 43 13.70 -9.67 4.07
CA SER A 43 12.86 -10.55 4.87
C SER A 43 11.95 -11.41 3.99
N ASP A 44 11.84 -12.69 4.29
CA ASP A 44 10.95 -13.65 3.60
C ASP A 44 9.45 -13.29 3.73
N CYS A 45 9.11 -12.52 4.76
CA CYS A 45 7.73 -12.09 4.99
C CYS A 45 7.34 -10.82 4.22
N CYS A 46 8.24 -10.25 3.41
CA CYS A 46 7.98 -9.03 2.65
C CYS A 46 8.41 -9.18 1.20
N GLN A 47 7.60 -8.63 0.30
CA GLN A 47 8.00 -8.49 -1.10
C GLN A 47 7.59 -7.13 -1.65
N ILE A 48 8.44 -6.62 -2.53
CA ILE A 48 8.12 -5.47 -3.36
C ILE A 48 7.85 -5.99 -4.77
N ILE A 49 6.63 -5.78 -5.24
CA ILE A 49 6.21 -6.14 -6.59
C ILE A 49 6.16 -4.86 -7.41
N ALA A 50 6.82 -4.87 -8.56
CA ALA A 50 6.90 -3.71 -9.42
C ALA A 50 6.37 -3.99 -10.82
N ALA A 51 5.78 -2.97 -11.43
CA ALA A 51 5.40 -2.93 -12.83
C ALA A 51 6.46 -2.17 -13.62
N GLU A 52 7.09 -2.84 -14.59
CA GLU A 52 8.07 -2.25 -15.49
C GLU A 52 7.52 -2.10 -16.90
N TYR A 53 7.89 -1.00 -17.54
CA TYR A 53 7.63 -0.73 -18.95
C TYR A 53 8.87 -0.13 -19.60
N HIS A 54 9.39 -0.80 -20.63
CA HIS A 54 10.65 -0.44 -21.30
C HIS A 54 11.81 -0.20 -20.32
N GLY A 55 12.00 -1.11 -19.35
CA GLY A 55 13.07 -1.03 -18.35
C GLY A 55 12.88 0.03 -17.27
N LYS A 56 11.73 0.73 -17.25
CA LYS A 56 11.41 1.74 -16.24
C LYS A 56 10.32 1.26 -15.32
N MET A 57 10.54 1.39 -14.02
CA MET A 57 9.53 1.11 -13.00
C MET A 57 8.45 2.21 -13.01
N ILE A 58 7.21 1.83 -13.32
CA ILE A 58 6.06 2.73 -13.42
C ILE A 58 4.99 2.48 -12.34
N GLY A 59 5.09 1.37 -11.64
CA GLY A 59 4.26 1.02 -10.50
C GLY A 59 5.02 0.16 -9.52
N MET A 60 4.67 0.21 -8.24
CA MET A 60 5.19 -0.67 -7.20
C MET A 60 4.19 -0.84 -6.08
N CYS A 61 4.20 -1.98 -5.44
CA CYS A 61 3.53 -2.19 -4.15
C CYS A 61 4.44 -2.97 -3.20
N LEU A 62 4.29 -2.69 -1.92
CA LEU A 62 4.92 -3.42 -0.83
C LEU A 62 3.87 -4.34 -0.20
N CYS A 63 4.14 -5.63 -0.23
CA CYS A 63 3.29 -6.67 0.34
C CYS A 63 4.00 -7.36 1.50
N LEU A 64 3.25 -7.58 2.58
CA LEU A 64 3.66 -8.38 3.73
C LEU A 64 2.86 -9.67 3.73
N TYR A 65 3.49 -10.78 4.09
CA TYR A 65 2.89 -12.10 4.12
C TYR A 65 3.02 -12.70 5.52
N THR A 66 1.93 -13.23 6.03
CA THR A 66 1.92 -13.93 7.32
C THR A 66 0.78 -14.94 7.34
N GLU A 67 1.05 -16.18 7.74
CA GLU A 67 0.09 -17.26 8.00
C GLU A 67 -1.10 -17.33 7.02
N GLY A 68 -0.82 -17.39 5.73
CA GLY A 68 -1.85 -17.49 4.69
C GLY A 68 -2.62 -16.19 4.41
N THR A 69 -2.11 -15.07 4.89
CA THR A 69 -2.69 -13.73 4.66
C THR A 69 -1.64 -12.80 4.07
N ALA A 70 -2.02 -12.06 3.03
CA ALA A 70 -1.22 -11.00 2.44
C ALA A 70 -1.74 -9.62 2.86
N TYR A 71 -0.85 -8.67 3.04
CA TYR A 71 -1.17 -7.28 3.35
C TYR A 71 -0.49 -6.36 2.35
N MET A 72 -1.23 -5.65 1.53
CA MET A 72 -0.69 -4.58 0.70
C MET A 72 -0.55 -3.32 1.56
N TRP A 73 0.69 -2.96 1.90
CA TRP A 73 0.97 -1.82 2.77
C TRP A 73 1.10 -0.51 2.00
N HIS A 74 1.89 -0.51 0.93
CA HIS A 74 2.09 0.67 0.11
C HIS A 74 1.85 0.38 -1.36
N LEU A 75 1.19 1.31 -2.04
CA LEU A 75 0.99 1.30 -3.48
C LEU A 75 1.40 2.65 -4.04
N ALA A 76 2.28 2.65 -5.03
CA ALA A 76 2.68 3.85 -5.76
C ALA A 76 2.72 3.59 -7.26
N SER A 77 2.31 4.57 -8.05
CA SER A 77 2.33 4.44 -9.51
C SER A 77 2.46 5.78 -10.21
N LEU A 78 3.04 5.79 -11.41
CA LEU A 78 3.11 6.93 -12.32
C LEU A 78 1.84 7.04 -13.17
N ARG A 79 0.67 6.96 -12.53
CA ARG A 79 -0.64 6.93 -13.20
C ARG A 79 -0.82 8.06 -14.20
N LYS A 80 -0.44 9.29 -13.85
CA LYS A 80 -0.62 10.46 -14.74
C LYS A 80 0.23 10.38 -16.00
N SER A 81 1.45 9.86 -15.92
CA SER A 81 2.41 9.78 -17.04
C SER A 81 2.17 8.57 -17.93
N TYR A 82 1.51 7.54 -17.44
CA TYR A 82 1.28 6.26 -18.14
C TYR A 82 -0.19 5.84 -18.05
N MET A 83 -1.10 6.80 -18.26
CA MET A 83 -2.55 6.59 -18.11
C MET A 83 -3.09 5.40 -18.94
N PRO A 84 -2.75 5.23 -20.23
CA PRO A 84 -3.27 4.12 -21.03
C PRO A 84 -2.83 2.73 -20.56
N LEU A 85 -1.72 2.66 -19.82
CA LEU A 85 -1.17 1.39 -19.33
C LEU A 85 -1.75 0.97 -17.97
N HIS A 86 -2.54 1.81 -17.32
CA HIS A 86 -3.14 1.54 -16.02
C HIS A 86 -2.15 0.92 -14.99
N PRO A 87 -0.97 1.54 -14.74
CA PRO A 87 0.09 0.90 -13.96
C PRO A 87 -0.32 0.54 -12.53
N ALA A 88 -1.24 1.28 -11.91
CA ALA A 88 -1.76 0.95 -10.58
C ALA A 88 -2.56 -0.36 -10.60
N THR A 89 -3.45 -0.50 -11.59
CA THR A 89 -4.28 -1.70 -11.77
C THR A 89 -3.42 -2.93 -12.02
N PHE A 90 -2.45 -2.80 -12.91
CA PHE A 90 -1.53 -3.89 -13.21
C PHE A 90 -0.70 -4.29 -11.98
N THR A 91 -0.19 -3.32 -11.21
CA THR A 91 0.59 -3.59 -10.00
C THR A 91 -0.24 -4.31 -8.94
N VAL A 92 -1.49 -3.89 -8.71
CA VAL A 92 -2.40 -4.57 -7.77
C VAL A 92 -2.71 -5.96 -8.24
N TRP A 93 -2.99 -6.15 -9.53
CA TRP A 93 -3.26 -7.48 -10.09
C TRP A 93 -2.06 -8.42 -9.96
N ALA A 94 -0.85 -7.93 -10.24
CA ALA A 94 0.38 -8.69 -10.03
C ALA A 94 0.57 -9.11 -8.57
N ALA A 95 0.26 -8.21 -7.64
CA ALA A 95 0.33 -8.50 -6.21
C ALA A 95 -0.71 -9.53 -5.74
N LEU A 96 -1.92 -9.49 -6.29
CA LEU A 96 -2.95 -10.50 -6.02
C LEU A 96 -2.52 -11.87 -6.52
N ASN A 97 -1.97 -11.95 -7.72
CA ASN A 97 -1.46 -13.20 -8.29
C ASN A 97 -0.29 -13.77 -7.46
N GLU A 98 0.64 -12.91 -7.05
CA GLU A 98 1.76 -13.35 -6.21
C GLU A 98 1.28 -13.84 -4.84
N ALA A 99 0.33 -13.14 -4.22
CA ALA A 99 -0.28 -13.58 -2.97
C ALA A 99 -0.98 -14.94 -3.12
N TYR A 100 -1.69 -15.15 -4.21
CA TYR A 100 -2.31 -16.43 -4.53
C TYR A 100 -1.27 -17.55 -4.70
N ASN A 101 -0.20 -17.31 -5.47
CA ASN A 101 0.89 -18.27 -5.70
C ASN A 101 1.60 -18.66 -4.40
N ARG A 102 1.65 -17.75 -3.42
CA ARG A 102 2.18 -18.01 -2.08
C ARG A 102 1.18 -18.69 -1.13
N GLY A 103 0.00 -19.07 -1.63
CA GLY A 103 -1.03 -19.74 -0.85
C GLY A 103 -1.80 -18.82 0.12
N SER A 104 -1.74 -17.50 -0.06
CA SER A 104 -2.53 -16.58 0.73
C SER A 104 -4.01 -16.72 0.39
N ARG A 105 -4.85 -16.89 1.41
CA ARG A 105 -6.31 -17.00 1.27
C ARG A 105 -6.99 -15.64 1.22
N HIS A 106 -6.37 -14.64 1.84
CA HIS A 106 -6.89 -13.28 1.94
C HIS A 106 -5.79 -12.26 1.65
N MET A 107 -6.20 -11.15 1.02
CA MET A 107 -5.33 -9.98 0.86
C MET A 107 -6.03 -8.76 1.44
N TYR A 108 -5.40 -8.15 2.45
CA TYR A 108 -5.86 -6.91 3.06
C TYR A 108 -5.13 -5.71 2.45
N PHE A 109 -5.91 -4.73 2.03
CA PHE A 109 -5.38 -3.44 1.59
C PHE A 109 -5.34 -2.51 2.80
N LEU A 110 -4.14 -2.18 3.23
CA LEU A 110 -3.96 -1.26 4.34
C LEU A 110 -4.21 0.18 3.88
N ASP A 111 -4.74 0.99 4.79
CA ASP A 111 -4.90 2.42 4.58
C ASP A 111 -5.87 2.83 3.46
N ALA A 112 -6.98 2.12 3.35
CA ALA A 112 -8.06 2.44 2.41
C ALA A 112 -8.83 3.74 2.75
N GLY A 113 -8.42 4.47 3.79
CA GLY A 113 -9.04 5.71 4.25
C GLY A 113 -10.09 5.51 5.35
N MET A 114 -10.61 6.61 5.88
CA MET A 114 -11.67 6.58 6.89
C MET A 114 -13.02 6.20 6.28
N PRO A 115 -13.87 5.45 6.99
CA PRO A 115 -15.14 4.94 6.44
C PRO A 115 -16.11 6.07 6.03
N PHE A 116 -16.08 7.20 6.72
CA PHE A 116 -16.99 8.32 6.51
C PHE A 116 -16.60 9.25 5.34
N ASN A 117 -15.38 9.19 4.87
CA ASN A 117 -14.90 10.06 3.79
C ASN A 117 -14.88 9.33 2.46
N LYS A 118 -15.27 10.02 1.38
CA LYS A 118 -15.05 9.52 0.02
C LYS A 118 -13.55 9.29 -0.20
N SER A 119 -13.19 8.07 -0.58
CA SER A 119 -11.81 7.69 -0.84
C SER A 119 -11.68 7.07 -2.22
N PRO A 120 -11.15 7.80 -3.21
CA PRO A 120 -10.92 7.25 -4.55
C PRO A 120 -10.01 6.01 -4.55
N LEU A 121 -9.14 5.88 -3.55
CA LEU A 121 -8.32 4.69 -3.38
C LEU A 121 -9.17 3.50 -2.94
N ARG A 122 -10.12 3.69 -2.02
CA ARG A 122 -11.04 2.63 -1.58
C ARG A 122 -11.91 2.16 -2.75
N ASP A 123 -12.48 3.09 -3.52
CA ASP A 123 -13.31 2.75 -4.68
C ASP A 123 -12.49 1.97 -5.72
N PHE A 124 -11.25 2.38 -5.95
CA PHE A 124 -10.32 1.66 -6.81
C PHE A 124 -10.01 0.25 -6.31
N ILE A 125 -9.76 0.06 -5.00
CA ILE A 125 -9.50 -1.26 -4.40
C ILE A 125 -10.76 -2.14 -4.47
N MET A 126 -11.93 -1.58 -4.21
CA MET A 126 -13.21 -2.30 -4.29
C MET A 126 -13.51 -2.80 -5.71
N SER A 127 -12.99 -2.15 -6.75
CA SER A 127 -13.14 -2.62 -8.14
C SER A 127 -12.48 -3.98 -8.43
N PHE A 128 -11.60 -4.46 -7.55
CA PHE A 128 -11.03 -5.80 -7.58
C PHE A 128 -11.88 -6.85 -6.84
N GLY A 129 -13.10 -6.52 -6.44
CA GLY A 129 -14.00 -7.43 -5.72
C GLY A 129 -13.79 -7.44 -4.20
N GLY A 130 -12.99 -6.50 -3.67
CA GLY A 130 -12.76 -6.38 -2.24
C GLY A 130 -14.00 -5.98 -1.45
N LYS A 131 -14.07 -6.42 -0.19
CA LYS A 131 -15.12 -6.00 0.76
C LYS A 131 -14.51 -5.06 1.80
N PRO A 132 -15.14 -3.93 2.13
CA PRO A 132 -14.66 -3.05 3.18
C PRO A 132 -14.79 -3.73 4.54
N VAL A 133 -13.73 -3.71 5.34
CA VAL A 133 -13.70 -4.19 6.70
C VAL A 133 -13.39 -3.02 7.63
N SER A 134 -14.31 -2.71 8.51
CA SER A 134 -14.10 -1.66 9.51
C SER A 134 -13.29 -2.22 10.68
N LYS A 135 -12.23 -1.51 11.05
CA LYS A 135 -11.45 -1.79 12.27
C LYS A 135 -11.52 -0.58 13.18
N TYR A 136 -11.79 -0.82 14.45
CA TYR A 136 -11.74 0.22 15.47
C TYR A 136 -10.29 0.57 15.78
N ARG A 137 -10.00 1.88 15.88
CA ARG A 137 -8.73 2.40 16.37
C ARG A 137 -9.00 3.17 17.65
N TRP A 138 -8.31 2.79 18.71
CA TRP A 138 -8.40 3.47 19.99
C TRP A 138 -7.26 4.47 20.10
N PHE A 139 -7.61 5.71 20.45
CA PHE A 139 -6.65 6.76 20.77
C PHE A 139 -6.86 7.16 22.23
N LYS A 140 -5.80 7.16 23.00
CA LYS A 140 -5.79 7.70 24.36
C LYS A 140 -4.78 8.84 24.39
N LEU A 141 -5.26 10.04 24.60
CA LEU A 141 -4.42 11.21 24.77
C LEU A 141 -4.10 11.40 26.26
N PRO A 142 -2.91 11.95 26.62
CA PRO A 142 -2.50 12.13 27.99
C PRO A 142 -3.39 13.13 28.76
N PHE A 143 -4.16 13.96 28.06
CA PHE A 143 -5.04 14.98 28.64
C PHE A 143 -6.51 14.52 28.64
N GLY A 144 -7.11 14.36 29.84
CA GLY A 144 -8.47 13.85 29.99
C GLY A 144 -9.57 14.69 29.32
N TRP A 145 -9.40 16.02 29.31
CA TRP A 145 -10.33 16.92 28.64
C TRP A 145 -10.31 16.76 27.11
N LEU A 146 -9.14 16.47 26.54
CA LEU A 146 -8.99 16.23 25.10
C LEU A 146 -9.66 14.91 24.69
N ASN A 147 -9.57 13.88 25.53
CA ASN A 147 -10.27 12.62 25.29
C ASN A 147 -11.80 12.82 25.30
N ARG A 148 -12.35 13.61 26.23
CA ARG A 148 -13.78 13.92 26.25
C ARG A 148 -14.24 14.68 25.02
N MET A 149 -13.43 15.64 24.55
CA MET A 149 -13.75 16.38 23.33
C MET A 149 -13.72 15.46 22.10
N MET A 150 -12.76 14.54 22.02
CA MET A 150 -12.69 13.56 20.94
C MET A 150 -13.84 12.56 21.00
N ASP A 151 -14.22 12.06 22.20
CA ASP A 151 -15.38 11.19 22.36
C ASP A 151 -16.67 11.88 21.89
N TRP A 152 -16.84 13.15 22.19
CA TRP A 152 -17.99 13.92 21.71
C TRP A 152 -18.02 14.08 20.18
N ILE A 153 -16.85 14.30 19.52
CA ILE A 153 -16.75 14.46 18.07
C ILE A 153 -16.95 13.13 17.31
N TYR A 154 -16.60 12.01 17.92
CA TYR A 154 -16.64 10.70 17.24
C TYR A 154 -17.83 9.81 17.63
N ASN A 155 -18.62 10.19 18.62
CA ASN A 155 -19.82 9.45 19.05
C ASN A 155 -21.13 10.03 18.46
N GLU A 156 -21.04 11.02 17.56
CA GLU A 156 -22.13 11.39 16.66
C GLU A 156 -21.95 10.63 15.32
#